data_6df231c945fe0ce7d99806d6d090ed72
#
_entry.id   6df231c945fe0ce7d99806d6d090ed72
#
_cell.length_a   1.000
_cell.length_b   1.000
_cell.length_c   1.000
_cell.angle_alpha   90.00
_cell.angle_beta   90.00
_cell.angle_gamma   90.00
#
_symmetry.space_group_name_H-M   'P 1'
#
loop_
_entity.id
_entity.type
_entity.pdbx_description
1 polymer ?
#
loop_
_entity_poly.entity_id
_entity_poly.type
_entity_poly.pdbx_seq_one_letter_code
_entity_poly.pdbx_strand_id
1 'polypeptide(L)'
;MRGAGGGANLLALRSHNTALVLDLLRTAGTEGISRLELAERTGLTPQAVSKITARLREEGLAAEAGRRASTGGKPRTVLRLVPEAGHAVGVHLDRDELRAVLADLDGTVVARRHAPLDLGAGAEAVLGRVASAVGELGAEAAGTRSLLGVGVALPGPLDHRRGVLHRVTGFPEWDGFPLREALSARLGGVPVVVDKDTNAVALGLAVGGEGGSFAYLHLGTGLGAGLVIGGSVHRGPRTGAGEFGHQVVQLDGPRCGCGDRGCVEALCLAAVARGETAEAARVLGTGAANLVGLLDIDRVLVGGRTVEGAPEAFVSGVRGVLEARARRTGEECGVVRLVSGEERVAEGAAQLVLAPVFGQDG
;
A
#
# COMPACT_ATOMS: atom_id res chain seq x y z
N MET A 1 11.15 37.10 -19.16
CA MET A 1 11.27 35.77 -18.57
C MET A 1 10.26 35.68 -17.43
N ARG A 2 9.12 35.05 -17.66
CA ARG A 2 8.12 34.78 -16.62
C ARG A 2 8.29 33.31 -16.23
N GLY A 3 8.63 33.11 -14.96
CA GLY A 3 8.93 31.83 -14.38
C GLY A 3 7.79 30.81 -14.49
N ALA A 4 8.20 29.61 -14.73
CA ALA A 4 7.35 28.43 -14.92
C ALA A 4 6.50 28.12 -13.66
N GLY A 5 5.31 27.74 -13.96
CA GLY A 5 4.30 27.03 -13.27
C GLY A 5 4.50 26.57 -11.84
N GLY A 6 3.80 27.21 -10.91
CA GLY A 6 3.54 26.64 -9.61
C GLY A 6 2.64 25.43 -9.78
N GLY A 7 3.19 24.23 -9.69
CA GLY A 7 2.41 23.02 -9.47
C GLY A 7 1.58 23.24 -8.20
N ALA A 8 0.28 22.98 -8.26
CA ALA A 8 -0.59 23.05 -7.11
C ALA A 8 0.02 22.14 -6.01
N ASN A 9 0.34 22.73 -4.87
CA ASN A 9 0.81 21.95 -3.73
C ASN A 9 -0.40 21.22 -3.15
N LEU A 10 -0.76 20.08 -3.76
CA LEU A 10 -1.87 19.23 -3.34
C LEU A 10 -1.77 18.80 -1.87
N LEU A 11 -0.54 18.73 -1.34
CA LEU A 11 -0.31 18.48 0.09
C LEU A 11 -0.76 19.68 0.96
N ALA A 12 -0.86 20.87 0.40
CA ALA A 12 -1.41 22.05 1.09
C ALA A 12 -2.96 22.10 1.06
N LEU A 13 -3.63 21.28 0.26
CA LEU A 13 -5.11 21.15 0.20
C LEU A 13 -5.73 20.43 1.41
N ARG A 14 -4.97 20.19 2.45
CA ARG A 14 -5.29 19.42 3.66
C ARG A 14 -6.38 20.04 4.58
N SER A 15 -7.47 20.58 4.05
CA SER A 15 -8.66 20.67 4.88
C SER A 15 -9.40 19.33 4.78
N HIS A 16 -9.75 18.74 5.90
CA HIS A 16 -10.57 17.55 6.00
C HIS A 16 -11.77 17.57 5.04
N ASN A 17 -12.44 18.71 4.92
CA ASN A 17 -13.58 18.89 4.03
C ASN A 17 -13.21 18.77 2.54
N THR A 18 -12.02 19.20 2.14
CA THR A 18 -11.55 19.05 0.74
C THR A 18 -11.24 17.61 0.43
N ALA A 19 -10.61 16.88 1.35
CA ALA A 19 -10.32 15.46 1.20
C ALA A 19 -11.60 14.63 1.06
N LEU A 20 -12.64 14.91 1.88
CA LEU A 20 -13.95 14.28 1.76
C LEU A 20 -14.60 14.51 0.39
N VAL A 21 -14.52 15.74 -0.13
CA VAL A 21 -15.07 16.04 -1.46
C VAL A 21 -14.28 15.35 -2.56
N LEU A 22 -12.93 15.31 -2.47
CA LEU A 22 -12.08 14.61 -3.43
C LEU A 22 -12.36 13.10 -3.44
N ASP A 23 -12.52 12.49 -2.27
CA ASP A 23 -12.82 11.06 -2.17
C ASP A 23 -14.18 10.72 -2.79
N LEU A 24 -15.20 11.56 -2.57
CA LEU A 24 -16.49 11.40 -3.22
C LEU A 24 -16.45 11.62 -4.74
N LEU A 25 -15.59 12.52 -5.23
CA LEU A 25 -15.37 12.68 -6.67
C LEU A 25 -14.68 11.47 -7.28
N ARG A 26 -13.69 10.91 -6.58
CA ARG A 26 -12.97 9.68 -6.95
C ARG A 26 -13.94 8.50 -7.02
N THR A 27 -14.68 8.25 -5.94
CA THR A 27 -15.60 7.09 -5.84
C THR A 27 -16.81 7.20 -6.77
N ALA A 28 -17.19 8.40 -7.20
CA ALA A 28 -18.24 8.61 -8.21
C ALA A 28 -17.79 8.24 -9.63
N GLY A 29 -16.49 8.10 -9.87
CA GLY A 29 -15.93 7.73 -11.16
C GLY A 29 -16.38 8.62 -12.32
N THR A 30 -16.54 8.02 -13.49
CA THR A 30 -16.94 8.71 -14.74
C THR A 30 -18.38 9.24 -14.69
N GLU A 31 -19.26 8.62 -13.90
CA GLU A 31 -20.65 9.06 -13.72
C GLU A 31 -20.74 10.43 -13.04
N GLY A 32 -19.75 10.77 -12.24
CA GLY A 32 -19.66 12.00 -11.50
C GLY A 32 -20.72 12.16 -10.42
N ILE A 33 -20.60 13.22 -9.64
CA ILE A 33 -21.49 13.54 -8.51
C ILE A 33 -21.88 15.02 -8.55
N SER A 34 -23.13 15.34 -8.22
CA SER A 34 -23.61 16.72 -8.18
C SER A 34 -23.21 17.42 -6.86
N ARG A 35 -23.17 18.77 -6.86
CA ARG A 35 -22.89 19.55 -5.64
C ARG A 35 -23.90 19.29 -4.54
N LEU A 36 -25.15 18.97 -4.88
CA LEU A 36 -26.18 18.65 -3.90
C LEU A 36 -25.88 17.32 -3.21
N GLU A 37 -25.58 16.27 -4.01
CA GLU A 37 -25.18 14.95 -3.47
C GLU A 37 -23.89 15.05 -2.64
N LEU A 38 -22.93 15.89 -3.06
CA LEU A 38 -21.73 16.17 -2.26
C LEU A 38 -22.10 16.79 -0.91
N ALA A 39 -23.01 17.78 -0.88
CA ALA A 39 -23.47 18.40 0.36
C ALA A 39 -24.18 17.39 1.27
N GLU A 40 -25.07 16.60 0.73
CA GLU A 40 -25.81 15.56 1.46
C GLU A 40 -24.88 14.49 2.05
N ARG A 41 -23.90 13.99 1.27
CA ARG A 41 -22.99 12.91 1.72
C ARG A 41 -21.89 13.38 2.67
N THR A 42 -21.44 14.64 2.53
CA THR A 42 -20.39 15.20 3.41
C THR A 42 -20.95 15.90 4.66
N GLY A 43 -22.25 16.24 4.68
CA GLY A 43 -22.84 17.11 5.72
C GLY A 43 -22.40 18.57 5.62
N LEU A 44 -21.69 18.97 4.55
CA LEU A 44 -21.24 20.34 4.36
C LEU A 44 -22.38 21.23 3.82
N THR A 45 -22.30 22.53 4.11
CA THR A 45 -23.24 23.49 3.52
C THR A 45 -23.06 23.58 2.00
N PRO A 46 -24.13 23.86 1.20
CA PRO A 46 -24.03 24.05 -0.24
C PRO A 46 -23.01 25.13 -0.65
N GLN A 47 -22.85 26.16 0.17
CA GLN A 47 -21.85 27.22 -0.05
C GLN A 47 -20.42 26.70 0.11
N ALA A 48 -20.15 25.89 1.14
CA ALA A 48 -18.84 25.28 1.36
C ALA A 48 -18.49 24.34 0.19
N VAL A 49 -19.41 23.46 -0.23
CA VAL A 49 -19.21 22.57 -1.38
C VAL A 49 -18.96 23.37 -2.65
N SER A 50 -19.73 24.46 -2.88
CA SER A 50 -19.54 25.31 -4.07
C SER A 50 -18.16 25.95 -4.08
N LYS A 51 -17.66 26.44 -2.94
CA LYS A 51 -16.32 27.03 -2.80
C LYS A 51 -15.21 25.99 -3.03
N ILE A 52 -15.35 24.79 -2.44
CA ILE A 52 -14.38 23.71 -2.59
C ILE A 52 -14.33 23.25 -4.05
N THR A 53 -15.47 22.95 -4.66
CA THR A 53 -15.54 22.47 -6.04
C THR A 53 -15.09 23.52 -7.07
N ALA A 54 -15.32 24.80 -6.82
CA ALA A 54 -14.80 25.87 -7.67
C ALA A 54 -13.27 25.88 -7.65
N ARG A 55 -12.66 25.84 -6.47
CA ARG A 55 -11.20 25.76 -6.31
C ARG A 55 -10.61 24.51 -6.98
N LEU A 56 -11.21 23.32 -6.76
CA LEU A 56 -10.73 22.09 -7.38
C LEU A 56 -10.78 22.15 -8.91
N ARG A 57 -11.77 22.86 -9.48
CA ARG A 57 -11.85 23.08 -10.94
C ARG A 57 -10.78 24.06 -11.42
N GLU A 58 -10.54 25.15 -10.70
CA GLU A 58 -9.47 26.12 -11.02
C GLU A 58 -8.10 25.45 -10.97
N GLU A 59 -7.88 24.53 -10.03
CA GLU A 59 -6.65 23.73 -9.89
C GLU A 59 -6.58 22.57 -10.91
N GLY A 60 -7.64 22.31 -11.66
CA GLY A 60 -7.73 21.25 -12.66
C GLY A 60 -7.94 19.86 -12.10
N LEU A 61 -8.25 19.72 -10.80
CA LEU A 61 -8.48 18.45 -10.11
C LEU A 61 -9.89 17.89 -10.32
N ALA A 62 -10.85 18.76 -10.66
CA ALA A 62 -12.21 18.37 -10.94
C ALA A 62 -12.69 18.97 -12.27
N ALA A 63 -13.50 18.24 -13.01
CA ALA A 63 -14.10 18.67 -14.27
C ALA A 63 -15.60 18.38 -14.29
N GLU A 64 -16.33 19.06 -15.18
CA GLU A 64 -17.73 18.73 -15.45
C GLU A 64 -17.80 17.42 -16.24
N ALA A 65 -18.57 16.44 -15.74
CA ALA A 65 -18.81 15.16 -16.40
C ALA A 65 -20.11 15.17 -17.24
N GLY A 66 -20.90 16.21 -17.14
CA GLY A 66 -22.15 16.34 -17.86
C GLY A 66 -23.29 16.87 -17.02
N ARG A 67 -24.52 16.59 -17.46
CA ARG A 67 -25.75 16.96 -16.74
C ARG A 67 -26.61 15.71 -16.51
N ARG A 68 -27.02 15.50 -15.26
CA ARG A 68 -27.97 14.44 -14.90
C ARG A 68 -29.38 15.00 -14.85
N ALA A 69 -30.36 14.30 -15.47
CA ALA A 69 -31.76 14.66 -15.38
C ALA A 69 -32.21 14.72 -13.91
N SER A 70 -33.04 15.69 -13.57
CA SER A 70 -33.67 15.77 -12.23
C SER A 70 -35.16 15.47 -12.36
N THR A 71 -35.71 14.75 -11.40
CA THR A 71 -37.16 14.51 -11.29
C THR A 71 -37.86 15.84 -10.92
N GLY A 72 -38.25 16.65 -11.93
CA GLY A 72 -39.02 17.87 -11.75
C GLY A 72 -38.27 19.19 -11.62
N GLY A 73 -36.94 19.25 -11.97
CA GLY A 73 -36.16 20.49 -11.93
C GLY A 73 -35.15 20.63 -13.05
N LYS A 74 -34.37 21.73 -13.02
CA LYS A 74 -33.30 22.00 -14.00
C LYS A 74 -32.25 20.89 -13.93
N PRO A 75 -31.74 20.35 -15.06
CA PRO A 75 -30.68 19.35 -15.08
C PRO A 75 -29.47 19.79 -14.23
N ARG A 76 -28.97 18.88 -13.37
CA ARG A 76 -27.87 19.17 -12.44
C ARG A 76 -26.54 18.88 -13.13
N THR A 77 -25.60 19.82 -13.03
CA THR A 77 -24.22 19.58 -13.45
C THR A 77 -23.57 18.61 -12.46
N VAL A 78 -22.97 17.54 -12.97
CA VAL A 78 -22.17 16.59 -12.22
C VAL A 78 -20.68 16.86 -12.44
N LEU A 79 -19.89 16.62 -11.41
CA LEU A 79 -18.45 16.80 -11.39
C LEU A 79 -17.77 15.44 -11.22
N ARG A 80 -16.62 15.27 -11.84
CA ARG A 80 -15.75 14.09 -11.67
C ARG A 80 -14.34 14.52 -11.28
N LEU A 81 -13.59 13.62 -10.69
CA LEU A 81 -12.15 13.77 -10.54
C LEU A 81 -11.49 13.82 -11.93
N VAL A 82 -10.34 14.48 -12.03
CA VAL A 82 -9.44 14.46 -13.19
C VAL A 82 -8.24 13.60 -12.80
N PRO A 83 -8.22 12.30 -13.10
CA PRO A 83 -7.17 11.39 -12.63
C PRO A 83 -5.78 11.83 -13.06
N GLU A 84 -5.64 12.29 -14.28
CA GLU A 84 -4.39 12.74 -14.90
C GLU A 84 -3.85 14.07 -14.34
N ALA A 85 -4.56 14.73 -13.44
CA ALA A 85 -4.13 16.00 -12.86
C ALA A 85 -2.97 15.87 -11.84
N GLY A 86 -2.72 14.68 -11.33
CA GLY A 86 -1.62 14.38 -10.43
C GLY A 86 -1.24 12.91 -10.46
N HIS A 87 0.02 12.63 -10.12
CA HIS A 87 0.57 11.29 -10.12
C HIS A 87 1.40 11.03 -8.88
N ALA A 88 1.49 9.78 -8.48
CA ALA A 88 2.47 9.31 -7.49
C ALA A 88 3.28 8.17 -8.09
N VAL A 89 4.56 8.10 -7.74
CA VAL A 89 5.39 6.93 -8.02
C VAL A 89 5.40 6.05 -6.78
N GLY A 90 5.09 4.78 -6.95
CA GLY A 90 5.30 3.75 -5.94
C GLY A 90 6.50 2.90 -6.32
N VAL A 91 7.39 2.67 -5.38
CA VAL A 91 8.60 1.86 -5.56
C VAL A 91 8.62 0.74 -4.55
N HIS A 92 8.80 -0.48 -5.01
CA HIS A 92 9.11 -1.64 -4.20
C HIS A 92 10.60 -1.97 -4.36
N LEU A 93 11.31 -2.05 -3.25
CA LEU A 93 12.68 -2.54 -3.17
C LEU A 93 12.66 -3.89 -2.47
N ASP A 94 12.80 -4.97 -3.24
CA ASP A 94 13.08 -6.29 -2.66
C ASP A 94 14.60 -6.50 -2.64
N ARG A 95 15.07 -7.65 -2.19
CA ARG A 95 16.50 -7.96 -2.04
C ARG A 95 17.24 -7.99 -3.37
N ASP A 96 16.57 -8.45 -4.42
CA ASP A 96 17.12 -8.78 -5.73
C ASP A 96 16.43 -8.06 -6.90
N GLU A 97 15.38 -7.27 -6.62
CA GLU A 97 14.65 -6.54 -7.67
C GLU A 97 14.10 -5.19 -7.18
N LEU A 98 13.91 -4.29 -8.14
CA LEU A 98 13.18 -3.05 -8.01
C LEU A 98 11.97 -3.11 -8.94
N ARG A 99 10.78 -2.86 -8.40
CA ARG A 99 9.56 -2.62 -9.17
C ARG A 99 9.04 -1.23 -8.88
N ALA A 100 8.67 -0.50 -9.91
CA ALA A 100 8.12 0.84 -9.74
C ALA A 100 6.91 1.03 -10.65
N VAL A 101 5.92 1.77 -10.16
CA VAL A 101 4.72 2.12 -10.90
C VAL A 101 4.49 3.62 -10.82
N LEU A 102 3.95 4.19 -11.90
CA LEU A 102 3.35 5.51 -11.92
C LEU A 102 1.83 5.32 -11.81
N ALA A 103 1.22 5.88 -10.79
CA ALA A 103 -0.22 5.85 -10.60
C ALA A 103 -0.81 7.26 -10.69
N ASP A 104 -1.97 7.41 -11.32
CA ASP A 104 -2.74 8.65 -11.35
C ASP A 104 -3.50 8.88 -10.03
N LEU A 105 -4.24 9.98 -9.92
CA LEU A 105 -5.01 10.31 -8.70
C LEU A 105 -6.07 9.27 -8.33
N ASP A 106 -6.57 8.52 -9.30
CA ASP A 106 -7.53 7.44 -9.04
C ASP A 106 -6.86 6.15 -8.56
N GLY A 107 -5.54 6.11 -8.60
CA GLY A 107 -4.72 4.95 -8.26
C GLY A 107 -4.52 3.98 -9.41
N THR A 108 -4.98 4.34 -10.63
CA THR A 108 -4.75 3.54 -11.84
C THR A 108 -3.29 3.61 -12.24
N VAL A 109 -2.68 2.44 -12.44
CA VAL A 109 -1.29 2.35 -12.91
C VAL A 109 -1.23 2.69 -14.39
N VAL A 110 -0.50 3.77 -14.71
CA VAL A 110 -0.34 4.28 -16.07
C VAL A 110 0.99 3.87 -16.70
N ALA A 111 2.01 3.58 -15.87
CA ALA A 111 3.31 3.09 -16.35
C ALA A 111 3.98 2.20 -15.30
N ARG A 112 4.90 1.33 -15.75
CA ARG A 112 5.63 0.37 -14.90
C ARG A 112 7.09 0.32 -15.28
N ARG A 113 7.94 0.04 -14.28
CA ARG A 113 9.35 -0.31 -14.45
C ARG A 113 9.71 -1.50 -13.58
N HIS A 114 10.53 -2.35 -14.12
CA HIS A 114 11.14 -3.46 -13.41
C HIS A 114 12.62 -3.50 -13.74
N ALA A 115 13.46 -3.65 -12.74
CA ALA A 115 14.90 -3.74 -12.91
C ALA A 115 15.51 -4.69 -11.86
N PRO A 116 16.60 -5.38 -12.18
CA PRO A 116 17.37 -6.09 -11.16
C PRO A 116 17.95 -5.08 -10.18
N LEU A 117 17.97 -5.46 -8.92
CA LEU A 117 18.55 -4.71 -7.81
C LEU A 117 19.40 -5.67 -6.98
N ASP A 118 20.45 -5.16 -6.37
CA ASP A 118 21.12 -5.81 -5.25
C ASP A 118 21.06 -4.84 -4.09
N LEU A 119 20.23 -5.15 -3.10
CA LEU A 119 20.06 -4.31 -1.93
C LEU A 119 21.37 -4.22 -1.11
N GLY A 120 22.26 -5.22 -1.23
CA GLY A 120 23.59 -5.25 -0.62
C GLY A 120 24.66 -4.49 -1.39
N ALA A 121 24.37 -3.94 -2.58
CA ALA A 121 25.33 -3.15 -3.37
C ALA A 121 25.66 -1.77 -2.75
N GLY A 122 25.03 -1.44 -1.61
CA GLY A 122 25.23 -0.20 -0.89
C GLY A 122 24.27 0.93 -1.31
N ALA A 123 24.15 1.91 -0.42
CA ALA A 123 23.12 2.95 -0.52
C ALA A 123 23.20 3.76 -1.84
N GLU A 124 24.40 4.15 -2.29
CA GLU A 124 24.56 4.94 -3.52
C GLU A 124 24.05 4.21 -4.77
N ALA A 125 24.31 2.91 -4.89
CA ALA A 125 23.84 2.11 -6.01
C ALA A 125 22.31 1.99 -5.99
N VAL A 126 21.72 1.69 -4.83
CA VAL A 126 20.27 1.56 -4.65
C VAL A 126 19.57 2.90 -4.90
N LEU A 127 20.02 3.99 -4.29
CA LEU A 127 19.47 5.33 -4.51
C LEU A 127 19.55 5.74 -5.98
N GLY A 128 20.65 5.41 -6.67
CA GLY A 128 20.82 5.65 -8.11
C GLY A 128 19.79 4.91 -8.95
N ARG A 129 19.53 3.64 -8.64
CA ARG A 129 18.50 2.83 -9.33
C ARG A 129 17.10 3.38 -9.12
N VAL A 130 16.76 3.75 -7.88
CA VAL A 130 15.46 4.38 -7.58
C VAL A 130 15.30 5.69 -8.35
N ALA A 131 16.33 6.57 -8.34
CA ALA A 131 16.28 7.84 -9.03
C ALA A 131 16.12 7.68 -10.56
N SER A 132 16.78 6.69 -11.16
CA SER A 132 16.62 6.36 -12.59
C SER A 132 15.16 5.94 -12.90
N ALA A 133 14.62 4.97 -12.14
CA ALA A 133 13.26 4.49 -12.34
C ALA A 133 12.20 5.60 -12.14
N VAL A 134 12.37 6.44 -11.12
CA VAL A 134 11.48 7.58 -10.88
C VAL A 134 11.59 8.62 -12.00
N GLY A 135 12.81 8.92 -12.48
CA GLY A 135 13.03 9.84 -13.59
C GLY A 135 12.40 9.37 -14.90
N GLU A 136 12.54 8.08 -15.21
CA GLU A 136 11.92 7.48 -16.40
C GLU A 136 10.38 7.52 -16.34
N LEU A 137 9.79 7.14 -15.20
CA LEU A 137 8.34 7.21 -14.99
C LEU A 137 7.83 8.65 -15.00
N GLY A 138 8.58 9.59 -14.42
CA GLY A 138 8.25 11.01 -14.45
C GLY A 138 8.28 11.60 -15.86
N ALA A 139 9.17 11.12 -16.73
CA ALA A 139 9.22 11.54 -18.13
C ALA A 139 8.00 11.06 -18.94
N GLU A 140 7.42 9.89 -18.62
CA GLU A 140 6.16 9.41 -19.23
C GLU A 140 4.96 10.24 -18.80
N ALA A 141 5.00 10.79 -17.58
CA ALA A 141 4.03 11.76 -17.10
C ALA A 141 4.22 13.18 -17.69
N ALA A 142 5.22 13.38 -18.56
CA ALA A 142 5.54 14.68 -19.15
C ALA A 142 4.38 15.21 -20.01
N GLY A 143 3.67 16.20 -19.49
CA GLY A 143 2.40 16.74 -19.99
C GLY A 143 1.33 16.75 -18.92
N THR A 144 1.51 16.01 -17.85
CA THR A 144 0.67 15.96 -16.65
C THR A 144 1.26 16.81 -15.51
N ARG A 145 0.40 17.46 -14.77
CA ARG A 145 0.77 18.69 -14.04
C ARG A 145 1.54 18.54 -12.76
N SER A 146 1.63 17.39 -12.11
CA SER A 146 2.51 17.26 -10.92
C SER A 146 2.73 15.83 -10.45
N LEU A 147 4.00 15.49 -10.21
CA LEU A 147 4.37 14.38 -9.34
C LEU A 147 4.15 14.82 -7.88
N LEU A 148 3.23 14.16 -7.19
CA LEU A 148 2.87 14.47 -5.80
C LEU A 148 3.94 13.99 -4.81
N GLY A 149 4.58 12.87 -5.13
CA GLY A 149 5.60 12.27 -4.31
C GLY A 149 5.96 10.87 -4.77
N VAL A 150 6.88 10.28 -4.01
CA VAL A 150 7.35 8.91 -4.20
C VAL A 150 7.11 8.13 -2.91
N GLY A 151 6.31 7.07 -3.00
CA GLY A 151 6.18 6.08 -1.94
C GLY A 151 7.20 4.97 -2.15
N VAL A 152 7.92 4.60 -1.10
CA VAL A 152 8.92 3.52 -1.14
C VAL A 152 8.57 2.47 -0.12
N ALA A 153 8.39 1.25 -0.58
CA ALA A 153 8.10 0.09 0.23
C ALA A 153 9.25 -0.91 0.14
N LEU A 154 9.70 -1.41 1.29
CA LEU A 154 10.83 -2.34 1.37
C LEU A 154 10.73 -3.21 2.63
N PRO A 155 11.52 -4.32 2.71
CA PRO A 155 11.56 -5.14 3.91
C PRO A 155 11.98 -4.33 5.15
N GLY A 156 11.33 -4.61 6.28
CA GLY A 156 11.69 -4.03 7.57
C GLY A 156 12.89 -4.72 8.23
N PRO A 157 13.22 -4.28 9.48
CA PRO A 157 12.54 -3.23 10.25
C PRO A 157 12.92 -1.80 9.86
N LEU A 158 12.00 -0.86 10.06
CA LEU A 158 12.20 0.56 9.77
C LEU A 158 11.32 1.44 10.69
N ASP A 159 11.62 2.73 10.77
CA ASP A 159 10.76 3.76 11.35
C ASP A 159 10.07 4.54 10.20
N HIS A 160 8.79 4.23 9.92
CA HIS A 160 8.05 4.87 8.84
C HIS A 160 7.86 6.38 9.07
N ARG A 161 7.77 6.84 10.33
CA ARG A 161 7.58 8.27 10.65
C ARG A 161 8.81 9.08 10.33
N ARG A 162 9.99 8.54 10.59
CA ARG A 162 11.28 9.19 10.30
C ARG A 162 11.81 8.83 8.92
N GLY A 163 11.37 7.72 8.32
CA GLY A 163 11.89 7.19 7.07
C GLY A 163 13.32 6.65 7.22
N VAL A 164 13.63 6.08 8.39
CA VAL A 164 14.94 5.55 8.76
C VAL A 164 14.86 4.03 8.78
N LEU A 165 15.80 3.37 8.12
CA LEU A 165 15.95 1.92 8.17
C LEU A 165 16.65 1.51 9.46
N HIS A 166 16.30 0.35 9.95
CA HIS A 166 16.98 -0.32 11.04
C HIS A 166 17.65 -1.59 10.52
N ARG A 167 17.99 -2.53 11.40
CA ARG A 167 18.70 -3.77 11.07
C ARG A 167 17.92 -4.63 10.06
N VAL A 168 17.91 -4.22 8.81
CA VAL A 168 17.30 -5.00 7.72
C VAL A 168 17.99 -6.36 7.67
N THR A 169 17.21 -7.43 7.83
CA THR A 169 17.74 -8.79 7.95
C THR A 169 18.56 -9.17 6.72
N GLY A 170 19.83 -9.46 6.94
CA GLY A 170 20.81 -9.77 5.89
C GLY A 170 21.57 -8.56 5.32
N PHE A 171 21.23 -7.33 5.72
CA PHE A 171 21.81 -6.09 5.19
C PHE A 171 22.13 -5.10 6.32
N PRO A 172 23.14 -5.38 7.16
CA PRO A 172 23.46 -4.55 8.34
C PRO A 172 23.90 -3.12 8.00
N GLU A 173 24.36 -2.86 6.78
CA GLU A 173 24.76 -1.55 6.28
C GLU A 173 23.63 -0.53 6.23
N TRP A 174 22.40 -0.98 6.24
CA TRP A 174 21.22 -0.11 6.26
C TRP A 174 20.81 0.36 7.65
N ASP A 175 21.45 -0.12 8.73
CA ASP A 175 21.08 0.27 10.09
C ASP A 175 21.31 1.76 10.35
N GLY A 176 20.24 2.48 10.70
CA GLY A 176 20.27 3.93 10.92
C GLY A 176 20.25 4.77 9.64
N PHE A 177 20.13 4.17 8.45
CA PHE A 177 20.17 4.92 7.18
C PHE A 177 18.91 5.77 6.99
N PRO A 178 19.01 7.09 6.75
CA PRO A 178 17.89 8.01 6.57
C PRO A 178 17.36 7.99 5.13
N LEU A 179 16.73 6.88 4.73
CA LEU A 179 16.32 6.62 3.34
C LEU A 179 15.41 7.71 2.77
N ARG A 180 14.45 8.22 3.55
CA ARG A 180 13.55 9.30 3.11
C ARG A 180 14.31 10.55 2.71
N GLU A 181 15.19 11.01 3.58
CA GLU A 181 15.97 12.25 3.35
C GLU A 181 16.93 12.08 2.18
N ALA A 182 17.63 10.94 2.13
CA ALA A 182 18.59 10.66 1.06
C ALA A 182 17.91 10.58 -0.32
N LEU A 183 16.77 9.91 -0.42
CA LEU A 183 16.00 9.85 -1.67
C LEU A 183 15.39 11.20 -2.03
N SER A 184 14.80 11.93 -1.09
CA SER A 184 14.24 13.26 -1.37
C SER A 184 15.30 14.22 -1.90
N ALA A 185 16.49 14.24 -1.29
CA ALA A 185 17.60 15.05 -1.76
C ALA A 185 18.03 14.67 -3.20
N ARG A 186 18.12 13.36 -3.49
CA ARG A 186 18.51 12.87 -4.81
C ARG A 186 17.46 13.11 -5.89
N LEU A 187 16.20 13.19 -5.50
CA LEU A 187 15.04 13.48 -6.37
C LEU A 187 14.70 14.99 -6.46
N GLY A 188 15.62 15.87 -6.07
CA GLY A 188 15.45 17.32 -6.19
C GLY A 188 14.38 17.90 -5.24
N GLY A 189 14.17 17.29 -4.08
CA GLY A 189 13.22 17.74 -3.07
C GLY A 189 11.79 17.19 -3.25
N VAL A 190 11.60 16.21 -4.13
CA VAL A 190 10.30 15.50 -4.24
C VAL A 190 9.97 14.85 -2.89
N PRO A 191 8.73 14.99 -2.40
CA PRO A 191 8.30 14.32 -1.16
C PRO A 191 8.46 12.80 -1.25
N VAL A 192 9.05 12.19 -0.24
CA VAL A 192 9.23 10.74 -0.15
C VAL A 192 8.56 10.22 1.12
N VAL A 193 7.79 9.13 0.97
CA VAL A 193 7.19 8.38 2.08
C VAL A 193 7.76 6.97 2.07
N VAL A 194 8.15 6.46 3.24
CA VAL A 194 8.75 5.12 3.36
C VAL A 194 7.91 4.27 4.32
N ASP A 195 7.61 3.04 3.93
CA ASP A 195 6.94 2.06 4.80
C ASP A 195 7.40 0.63 4.49
N LYS A 196 6.97 -0.34 5.31
CA LYS A 196 7.18 -1.76 5.00
C LYS A 196 6.37 -2.19 3.78
N ASP A 197 6.91 -3.10 3.02
CA ASP A 197 6.29 -3.75 1.88
C ASP A 197 4.88 -4.30 2.21
N THR A 198 4.77 -5.02 3.32
CA THR A 198 3.51 -5.58 3.81
C THR A 198 2.48 -4.53 4.20
N ASN A 199 2.91 -3.41 4.81
CA ASN A 199 2.04 -2.29 5.15
C ASN A 199 1.54 -1.57 3.89
N ALA A 200 2.40 -1.43 2.88
CA ALA A 200 2.04 -0.81 1.60
C ALA A 200 0.94 -1.61 0.89
N VAL A 201 1.09 -2.95 0.80
CA VAL A 201 0.03 -3.81 0.23
C VAL A 201 -1.25 -3.72 1.05
N ALA A 202 -1.14 -3.80 2.39
CA ALA A 202 -2.31 -3.71 3.27
C ALA A 202 -3.06 -2.39 3.10
N LEU A 203 -2.34 -1.26 2.94
CA LEU A 203 -2.94 0.04 2.62
C LEU A 203 -3.63 0.00 1.25
N GLY A 204 -2.96 -0.50 0.23
CA GLY A 204 -3.54 -0.62 -1.11
C GLY A 204 -4.83 -1.44 -1.14
N LEU A 205 -4.89 -2.52 -0.37
CA LEU A 205 -6.08 -3.35 -0.22
C LEU A 205 -7.21 -2.61 0.51
N ALA A 206 -6.90 -1.93 1.61
CA ALA A 206 -7.88 -1.16 2.37
C ALA A 206 -8.49 -0.02 1.53
N VAL A 207 -7.65 0.74 0.82
CA VAL A 207 -8.07 1.79 -0.12
C VAL A 207 -8.87 1.22 -1.30
N GLY A 208 -8.50 0.02 -1.76
CA GLY A 208 -9.18 -0.72 -2.82
C GLY A 208 -10.53 -1.34 -2.40
N GLY A 209 -10.99 -1.10 -1.18
CA GLY A 209 -12.31 -1.52 -0.70
C GLY A 209 -12.32 -2.82 0.12
N GLU A 210 -11.16 -3.36 0.50
CA GLU A 210 -11.09 -4.42 1.51
C GLU A 210 -11.39 -3.82 2.87
N GLY A 211 -12.64 -3.80 3.24
CA GLY A 211 -13.12 -3.16 4.47
C GLY A 211 -12.84 -3.99 5.75
N GLY A 212 -13.05 -3.38 6.92
CA GLY A 212 -12.98 -4.05 8.21
C GLY A 212 -11.56 -4.29 8.72
N SER A 213 -11.34 -5.45 9.36
CA SER A 213 -10.04 -5.85 9.90
C SER A 213 -9.54 -7.11 9.20
N PHE A 214 -8.27 -7.11 8.78
CA PHE A 214 -7.66 -8.26 8.10
C PHE A 214 -6.14 -8.30 8.30
N ALA A 215 -5.55 -9.45 8.03
CA ALA A 215 -4.11 -9.61 7.90
C ALA A 215 -3.75 -9.97 6.46
N TYR A 216 -2.82 -9.26 5.87
CA TYR A 216 -2.14 -9.63 4.63
C TYR A 216 -0.81 -10.31 4.98
N LEU A 217 -0.64 -11.55 4.56
CA LEU A 217 0.58 -12.35 4.78
C LEU A 217 1.37 -12.41 3.48
N HIS A 218 2.58 -11.90 3.50
CA HIS A 218 3.48 -11.87 2.37
C HIS A 218 4.59 -12.88 2.53
N LEU A 219 4.60 -13.93 1.71
CA LEU A 219 5.67 -14.92 1.64
C LEU A 219 6.42 -14.77 0.32
N GLY A 220 7.57 -14.11 0.39
CA GLY A 220 8.51 -13.89 -0.71
C GLY A 220 9.88 -14.49 -0.38
N THR A 221 10.92 -13.64 -0.35
CA THR A 221 12.26 -13.95 0.17
C THR A 221 12.29 -14.04 1.69
N GLY A 222 11.33 -13.41 2.36
CA GLY A 222 11.04 -13.46 3.79
C GLY A 222 9.55 -13.65 4.00
N LEU A 223 9.13 -13.53 5.26
CA LEU A 223 7.72 -13.63 5.65
C LEU A 223 7.35 -12.49 6.60
N GLY A 224 6.41 -11.66 6.17
CA GLY A 224 5.86 -10.56 6.97
C GLY A 224 4.35 -10.50 6.91
N ALA A 225 3.75 -9.61 7.72
CA ALA A 225 2.34 -9.29 7.65
C ALA A 225 2.09 -7.79 7.64
N GLY A 226 1.09 -7.37 6.87
CA GLY A 226 0.43 -6.07 6.98
C GLY A 226 -0.90 -6.25 7.71
N LEU A 227 -1.11 -5.50 8.78
CA LEU A 227 -2.30 -5.59 9.61
C LEU A 227 -3.20 -4.38 9.36
N VAL A 228 -4.48 -4.63 9.08
CA VAL A 228 -5.51 -3.58 9.02
C VAL A 228 -6.50 -3.85 10.15
N ILE A 229 -6.74 -2.85 10.98
CA ILE A 229 -7.66 -2.91 12.10
C ILE A 229 -8.65 -1.74 11.96
N GLY A 230 -9.94 -2.06 11.85
CA GLY A 230 -10.96 -1.04 11.68
C GLY A 230 -10.77 -0.17 10.43
N GLY A 231 -10.24 -0.74 9.35
CA GLY A 231 -9.99 -0.06 8.07
C GLY A 231 -8.68 0.72 7.99
N SER A 232 -7.87 0.76 9.05
CA SER A 232 -6.59 1.48 9.09
C SER A 232 -5.40 0.53 9.28
N VAL A 233 -4.28 0.81 8.61
CA VAL A 233 -3.05 0.01 8.74
C VAL A 233 -2.46 0.18 10.14
N HIS A 234 -2.34 -0.94 10.84
CA HIS A 234 -1.78 -0.98 12.19
C HIS A 234 -0.26 -1.17 12.14
N ARG A 235 0.48 -0.08 12.25
CA ARG A 235 1.96 -0.08 12.23
C ARG A 235 2.59 -0.30 13.60
N GLY A 236 1.82 -0.08 14.67
CA GLY A 236 2.36 -0.01 16.03
C GLY A 236 3.21 1.24 16.29
N PRO A 237 3.61 1.47 17.55
CA PRO A 237 4.30 2.72 17.93
C PRO A 237 5.73 2.84 17.36
N ARG A 238 6.33 1.73 16.92
CA ARG A 238 7.70 1.64 16.39
C ARG A 238 7.75 1.02 14.99
N THR A 239 6.66 0.98 14.27
CA THR A 239 6.52 0.25 12.99
C THR A 239 6.79 -1.26 13.10
N GLY A 240 6.76 -1.79 14.32
CA GLY A 240 7.05 -3.20 14.59
C GLY A 240 5.84 -4.14 14.50
N ALA A 241 4.63 -3.63 14.20
CA ALA A 241 3.51 -4.52 13.96
C ALA A 241 3.72 -5.32 12.67
N GLY A 242 3.24 -6.55 12.63
CA GLY A 242 3.36 -7.40 11.45
C GLY A 242 4.69 -8.16 11.31
N GLU A 243 5.53 -8.23 12.37
CA GLU A 243 6.69 -9.13 12.42
C GLU A 243 6.24 -10.60 12.57
N PHE A 244 5.31 -10.98 11.74
CA PHE A 244 4.59 -12.24 11.74
C PHE A 244 5.51 -13.44 11.53
N GLY A 245 6.48 -13.30 10.63
CA GLY A 245 7.44 -14.35 10.29
C GLY A 245 8.27 -14.81 11.49
N HIS A 246 8.43 -13.95 12.50
CA HIS A 246 9.26 -14.22 13.67
C HIS A 246 8.46 -14.73 14.88
N GLN A 247 7.18 -15.10 14.70
CA GLN A 247 6.47 -15.87 15.71
C GLN A 247 7.11 -17.25 15.85
N VAL A 248 7.51 -17.61 17.07
CA VAL A 248 8.04 -18.95 17.39
C VAL A 248 6.86 -19.92 17.53
N VAL A 249 6.79 -20.92 16.66
CA VAL A 249 5.76 -21.99 16.68
C VAL A 249 6.36 -23.36 16.97
N GLN A 250 7.69 -23.46 17.03
CA GLN A 250 8.42 -24.68 17.40
C GLN A 250 9.67 -24.32 18.18
N LEU A 251 9.66 -24.51 19.51
CA LEU A 251 10.75 -24.07 20.39
C LEU A 251 12.14 -24.61 20.00
N ASP A 252 12.21 -25.88 19.60
CA ASP A 252 13.46 -26.54 19.18
C ASP A 252 13.62 -26.58 17.64
N GLY A 253 12.95 -25.67 16.94
CA GLY A 253 12.97 -25.60 15.48
C GLY A 253 14.28 -25.08 14.90
N PRO A 254 14.36 -24.95 13.55
CA PRO A 254 15.52 -24.43 12.86
C PRO A 254 15.87 -23.01 13.30
N ARG A 255 17.14 -22.63 13.14
CA ARG A 255 17.58 -21.24 13.39
C ARG A 255 16.92 -20.29 12.39
N CYS A 256 16.46 -19.14 12.87
CA CYS A 256 15.96 -18.02 12.07
C CYS A 256 17.03 -16.94 11.93
N GLY A 257 16.96 -16.17 10.83
CA GLY A 257 17.84 -15.02 10.61
C GLY A 257 17.71 -13.92 11.66
N CYS A 258 16.58 -13.86 12.39
CA CYS A 258 16.40 -12.91 13.50
C CYS A 258 17.19 -13.26 14.78
N GLY A 259 17.75 -14.46 14.86
CA GLY A 259 18.51 -14.97 16.01
C GLY A 259 17.76 -16.03 16.82
N ASP A 260 16.44 -16.11 16.71
CA ASP A 260 15.59 -17.10 17.38
C ASP A 260 15.55 -18.46 16.65
N ARG A 261 14.79 -19.41 17.20
CA ARG A 261 14.54 -20.73 16.62
C ARG A 261 13.05 -20.98 16.43
N GLY A 262 12.73 -21.75 15.37
CA GLY A 262 11.37 -22.22 15.11
C GLY A 262 10.36 -21.14 14.77
N CYS A 263 10.86 -20.02 14.23
CA CYS A 263 10.02 -18.98 13.66
C CYS A 263 9.22 -19.52 12.46
N VAL A 264 8.00 -19.00 12.26
CA VAL A 264 7.15 -19.35 11.10
C VAL A 264 7.92 -19.19 9.80
N GLU A 265 8.66 -18.09 9.62
CA GLU A 265 9.49 -17.83 8.44
C GLU A 265 10.51 -18.94 8.20
N ALA A 266 11.33 -19.27 9.21
CA ALA A 266 12.38 -20.27 9.07
C ALA A 266 11.81 -21.65 8.72
N LEU A 267 10.67 -22.01 9.30
CA LEU A 267 9.97 -23.26 8.98
C LEU A 267 9.36 -23.27 7.59
N CYS A 268 8.67 -22.18 7.19
CA CYS A 268 8.09 -22.04 5.86
C CYS A 268 9.16 -22.10 4.76
N LEU A 269 10.22 -21.29 4.88
CA LEU A 269 11.27 -21.22 3.87
C LEU A 269 12.05 -22.54 3.78
N ALA A 270 12.30 -23.23 4.90
CA ALA A 270 12.92 -24.55 4.90
C ALA A 270 12.03 -25.61 4.20
N ALA A 271 10.72 -25.57 4.41
CA ALA A 271 9.78 -26.47 3.71
C ALA A 271 9.71 -26.17 2.21
N VAL A 272 9.65 -24.89 1.82
CA VAL A 272 9.71 -24.48 0.41
C VAL A 272 10.98 -24.94 -0.28
N ALA A 273 12.13 -24.79 0.38
CA ALA A 273 13.43 -25.23 -0.17
C ALA A 273 13.51 -26.75 -0.39
N ARG A 274 12.73 -27.55 0.34
CA ARG A 274 12.59 -28.99 0.13
C ARG A 274 11.50 -29.40 -0.85
N GLY A 275 10.76 -28.43 -1.41
CA GLY A 275 9.59 -28.69 -2.27
C GLY A 275 8.34 -29.15 -1.50
N GLU A 276 8.31 -29.00 -0.17
CA GLU A 276 7.23 -29.43 0.71
C GLU A 276 6.18 -28.30 0.86
N THR A 277 5.54 -27.91 -0.24
CA THR A 277 4.59 -26.78 -0.26
C THR A 277 3.43 -26.95 0.71
N ALA A 278 2.90 -28.16 0.84
CA ALA A 278 1.79 -28.44 1.78
C ALA A 278 2.21 -28.18 3.24
N GLU A 279 3.44 -28.53 3.61
CA GLU A 279 3.98 -28.26 4.93
C GLU A 279 4.20 -26.76 5.16
N ALA A 280 4.77 -26.05 4.18
CA ALA A 280 4.91 -24.61 4.24
C ALA A 280 3.55 -23.91 4.44
N ALA A 281 2.53 -24.32 3.70
CA ALA A 281 1.18 -23.78 3.81
C ALA A 281 0.54 -24.08 5.19
N ARG A 282 0.78 -25.28 5.75
CA ARG A 282 0.32 -25.66 7.09
C ARG A 282 0.99 -24.81 8.17
N VAL A 283 2.30 -24.58 8.07
CA VAL A 283 3.06 -23.72 9.00
C VAL A 283 2.56 -22.28 8.93
N LEU A 284 2.39 -21.75 7.73
CA LEU A 284 1.81 -20.42 7.48
C LEU A 284 0.43 -20.29 8.12
N GLY A 285 -0.43 -21.31 7.91
CA GLY A 285 -1.75 -21.40 8.51
C GLY A 285 -1.75 -21.45 10.03
N THR A 286 -0.74 -22.08 10.64
CA THR A 286 -0.59 -22.11 12.10
C THR A 286 -0.32 -20.70 12.66
N GLY A 287 0.60 -19.96 12.05
CA GLY A 287 0.83 -18.56 12.39
C GLY A 287 -0.42 -17.68 12.16
N ALA A 288 -1.13 -17.90 11.04
CA ALA A 288 -2.36 -17.19 10.74
C ALA A 288 -3.45 -17.45 11.80
N ALA A 289 -3.59 -18.67 12.26
CA ALA A 289 -4.53 -19.04 13.31
C ALA A 289 -4.22 -18.36 14.65
N ASN A 290 -2.94 -18.10 14.95
CA ASN A 290 -2.55 -17.31 16.12
C ASN A 290 -3.00 -15.84 15.96
N LEU A 291 -2.80 -15.22 14.79
CA LEU A 291 -3.27 -13.85 14.54
C LEU A 291 -4.79 -13.73 14.64
N VAL A 292 -5.53 -14.65 14.01
CA VAL A 292 -7.00 -14.67 14.08
C VAL A 292 -7.44 -14.74 15.53
N GLY A 293 -6.84 -15.64 16.32
CA GLY A 293 -7.21 -15.78 17.73
C GLY A 293 -6.79 -14.63 18.64
N LEU A 294 -5.75 -13.87 18.30
CA LEU A 294 -5.25 -12.77 19.12
C LEU A 294 -5.90 -11.42 18.77
N LEU A 295 -6.22 -11.21 17.48
CA LEU A 295 -6.68 -9.93 16.97
C LEU A 295 -8.17 -9.90 16.63
N ASP A 296 -8.85 -11.04 16.72
CA ASP A 296 -10.27 -11.19 16.36
C ASP A 296 -10.55 -10.64 14.95
N ILE A 297 -9.75 -11.11 13.99
CA ILE A 297 -9.89 -10.75 12.57
C ILE A 297 -10.50 -11.91 11.81
N ASP A 298 -11.34 -11.59 10.83
CA ASP A 298 -12.13 -12.56 10.05
C ASP A 298 -11.56 -12.82 8.64
N ARG A 299 -10.49 -12.14 8.26
CA ARG A 299 -9.89 -12.25 6.93
C ARG A 299 -8.38 -12.40 6.99
N VAL A 300 -7.88 -13.39 6.25
CA VAL A 300 -6.45 -13.63 6.02
C VAL A 300 -6.22 -13.63 4.51
N LEU A 301 -5.46 -12.66 4.05
CA LEU A 301 -5.09 -12.49 2.66
C LEU A 301 -3.65 -12.96 2.49
N VAL A 302 -3.39 -13.82 1.52
CA VAL A 302 -2.05 -14.41 1.32
C VAL A 302 -1.50 -14.02 -0.05
N GLY A 303 -0.23 -13.68 -0.12
CA GLY A 303 0.42 -13.28 -1.37
C GLY A 303 1.95 -13.34 -1.28
N GLY A 304 2.60 -12.80 -2.30
CA GLY A 304 4.05 -12.84 -2.49
C GLY A 304 4.49 -13.96 -3.41
N ARG A 305 5.68 -13.82 -4.00
CA ARG A 305 6.18 -14.68 -5.10
C ARG A 305 6.18 -16.17 -4.77
N THR A 306 6.40 -16.55 -3.53
CA THR A 306 6.36 -17.96 -3.11
C THR A 306 4.95 -18.52 -3.10
N VAL A 307 3.98 -17.74 -2.62
CA VAL A 307 2.55 -18.10 -2.67
C VAL A 307 2.04 -18.19 -4.09
N GLU A 308 2.44 -17.24 -4.95
CA GLU A 308 2.04 -17.21 -6.36
C GLU A 308 2.60 -18.39 -7.17
N GLY A 309 3.71 -18.98 -6.72
CA GLY A 309 4.25 -20.22 -7.30
C GLY A 309 3.39 -21.48 -7.07
N ALA A 310 2.50 -21.47 -6.06
CA ALA A 310 1.61 -22.58 -5.73
C ALA A 310 0.32 -22.09 -5.00
N PRO A 311 -0.49 -21.22 -5.63
CA PRO A 311 -1.52 -20.44 -4.95
C PRO A 311 -2.61 -21.31 -4.31
N GLU A 312 -3.06 -22.35 -5.00
CA GLU A 312 -4.09 -23.26 -4.49
C GLU A 312 -3.63 -24.01 -3.24
N ALA A 313 -2.37 -24.47 -3.23
CA ALA A 313 -1.80 -25.19 -2.11
C ALA A 313 -1.71 -24.29 -0.85
N PHE A 314 -1.25 -23.06 -1.01
CA PHE A 314 -1.16 -22.12 0.11
C PHE A 314 -2.54 -21.69 0.62
N VAL A 315 -3.47 -21.30 -0.27
CA VAL A 315 -4.82 -20.88 0.14
C VAL A 315 -5.56 -22.03 0.83
N SER A 316 -5.53 -23.24 0.27
CA SER A 316 -6.21 -24.40 0.85
C SER A 316 -5.55 -24.87 2.14
N GLY A 317 -4.21 -24.85 2.23
CA GLY A 317 -3.48 -25.24 3.44
C GLY A 317 -3.73 -24.29 4.61
N VAL A 318 -3.66 -22.98 4.37
CA VAL A 318 -3.99 -21.96 5.39
C VAL A 318 -5.45 -22.10 5.83
N ARG A 319 -6.38 -22.21 4.87
CA ARG A 319 -7.81 -22.40 5.16
C ARG A 319 -8.06 -23.65 5.99
N GLY A 320 -7.45 -24.77 5.66
CA GLY A 320 -7.61 -26.03 6.40
C GLY A 320 -7.22 -25.92 7.88
N VAL A 321 -6.17 -25.15 8.20
CA VAL A 321 -5.77 -24.89 9.58
C VAL A 321 -6.79 -24.00 10.30
N LEU A 322 -7.27 -22.93 9.64
CA LEU A 322 -8.29 -22.03 10.22
C LEU A 322 -9.61 -22.76 10.44
N GLU A 323 -10.07 -23.59 9.50
CA GLU A 323 -11.27 -24.42 9.65
C GLU A 323 -11.13 -25.42 10.81
N ALA A 324 -9.94 -26.04 10.95
CA ALA A 324 -9.69 -26.95 12.07
C ALA A 324 -9.74 -26.23 13.42
N ARG A 325 -9.27 -24.97 13.49
CA ARG A 325 -9.42 -24.11 14.66
C ARG A 325 -10.90 -23.79 14.91
N ALA A 326 -11.61 -23.26 13.91
CA ALA A 326 -13.02 -22.87 14.01
C ALA A 326 -13.91 -24.02 14.53
N ARG A 327 -13.67 -25.25 14.03
CA ARG A 327 -14.36 -26.44 14.55
C ARG A 327 -14.10 -26.73 16.03
N ARG A 328 -12.90 -26.38 16.54
CA ARG A 328 -12.57 -26.60 17.97
C ARG A 328 -13.14 -25.52 18.88
N THR A 329 -13.19 -24.28 18.40
CA THR A 329 -13.66 -23.12 19.19
C THR A 329 -15.16 -22.89 19.05
N GLY A 330 -15.83 -23.48 18.05
CA GLY A 330 -17.22 -23.20 17.73
C GLY A 330 -17.44 -21.86 17.03
N GLU A 331 -16.35 -21.24 16.53
CA GLU A 331 -16.38 -19.97 15.80
C GLU A 331 -16.62 -20.21 14.30
N GLU A 332 -17.00 -19.17 13.56
CA GLU A 332 -17.02 -19.23 12.10
C GLU A 332 -15.59 -19.18 11.54
N CYS A 333 -15.35 -19.92 10.46
CA CYS A 333 -14.06 -19.85 9.77
C CYS A 333 -13.96 -18.55 8.97
N GLY A 334 -12.93 -17.79 9.21
CA GLY A 334 -12.63 -16.58 8.47
C GLY A 334 -12.30 -16.85 6.99
N VAL A 335 -12.35 -15.79 6.18
CA VAL A 335 -12.06 -15.83 4.74
C VAL A 335 -10.57 -15.94 4.51
N VAL A 336 -10.12 -16.92 3.70
CA VAL A 336 -8.76 -16.99 3.17
C VAL A 336 -8.79 -16.75 1.68
N ARG A 337 -8.04 -15.74 1.21
CA ARG A 337 -8.01 -15.34 -0.20
C ARG A 337 -6.60 -15.02 -0.68
N LEU A 338 -6.32 -15.35 -1.94
CA LEU A 338 -5.11 -14.95 -2.63
C LEU A 338 -5.15 -13.46 -2.98
N VAL A 339 -4.04 -12.78 -2.77
CA VAL A 339 -3.72 -11.47 -3.34
C VAL A 339 -2.59 -11.66 -4.33
N SER A 340 -2.92 -11.60 -5.61
CA SER A 340 -1.98 -11.79 -6.71
C SER A 340 -1.60 -10.47 -7.37
N GLY A 341 -0.46 -10.46 -8.03
CA GLY A 341 0.04 -9.34 -8.83
C GLY A 341 1.43 -8.91 -8.40
N GLU A 342 2.36 -8.97 -9.33
CA GLU A 342 3.78 -8.67 -9.11
C GLU A 342 4.03 -7.23 -8.65
N GLU A 343 3.18 -6.28 -9.06
CA GLU A 343 3.29 -4.87 -8.68
C GLU A 343 2.53 -4.47 -7.42
N ARG A 344 1.87 -5.38 -6.72
CA ARG A 344 1.01 -5.05 -5.56
C ARG A 344 1.71 -4.23 -4.49
N VAL A 345 2.99 -4.50 -4.24
CA VAL A 345 3.77 -3.72 -3.27
C VAL A 345 4.01 -2.31 -3.79
N ALA A 346 4.40 -2.17 -5.06
CA ALA A 346 4.63 -0.87 -5.69
C ALA A 346 3.32 -0.06 -5.82
N GLU A 347 2.20 -0.71 -6.18
CA GLU A 347 0.86 -0.09 -6.19
C GLU A 347 0.48 0.42 -4.80
N GLY A 348 0.67 -0.39 -3.77
CA GLY A 348 0.48 0.01 -2.38
C GLY A 348 1.41 1.12 -1.93
N ALA A 349 2.66 1.12 -2.40
CA ALA A 349 3.60 2.20 -2.14
C ALA A 349 3.13 3.53 -2.75
N ALA A 350 2.54 3.54 -3.94
CA ALA A 350 1.92 4.75 -4.50
C ALA A 350 0.77 5.26 -3.61
N GLN A 351 0.01 4.37 -2.96
CA GLN A 351 -1.06 4.76 -2.02
C GLN A 351 -0.54 5.44 -0.76
N LEU A 352 0.72 5.22 -0.35
CA LEU A 352 1.32 5.98 0.76
C LEU A 352 1.32 7.50 0.49
N VAL A 353 1.34 7.90 -0.78
CA VAL A 353 1.29 9.29 -1.23
C VAL A 353 -0.14 9.73 -1.57
N LEU A 354 -0.92 8.86 -2.23
CA LEU A 354 -2.25 9.18 -2.74
C LEU A 354 -3.32 9.16 -1.65
N ALA A 355 -3.35 8.15 -0.78
CA ALA A 355 -4.41 7.96 0.20
C ALA A 355 -4.63 9.18 1.12
N PRO A 356 -3.59 9.88 1.62
CA PRO A 356 -3.76 11.10 2.41
C PRO A 356 -4.45 12.25 1.66
N VAL A 357 -4.36 12.31 0.33
CA VAL A 357 -5.06 13.33 -0.48
C VAL A 357 -6.57 13.20 -0.35
N PHE A 358 -7.05 11.98 -0.15
CA PHE A 358 -8.46 11.63 0.01
C PHE A 358 -8.88 11.46 1.48
N GLY A 359 -8.02 11.85 2.43
CA GLY A 359 -8.31 11.72 3.86
C GLY A 359 -8.30 10.28 4.38
N GLN A 360 -7.68 9.39 3.62
CA GLN A 360 -7.49 7.98 3.96
C GLN A 360 -6.08 7.82 4.52
N ASP A 361 -5.89 8.24 5.75
CA ASP A 361 -4.63 8.02 6.48
C ASP A 361 -4.58 6.55 6.90
N GLY A 362 -3.64 5.82 6.31
CA GLY A 362 -3.39 4.43 6.67
C GLY A 362 -2.76 4.28 8.06
#